data_15f1770c324ddc2feb8f5dcc1b0872a3
#
_entry.id   15f1770c324ddc2feb8f5dcc1b0872a3
#
_cell.length_a   1.000
_cell.length_b   1.000
_cell.length_c   1.000
_cell.angle_alpha   90.00
_cell.angle_beta   90.00
_cell.angle_gamma   90.00
#
_symmetry.space_group_name_H-M   'P 1'
#
loop_
_entity.id
_entity.type
_entity.pdbx_description
1 polymer ?
#
loop_
_entity_poly.entity_id
_entity_poly.type
_entity_poly.pdbx_seq_one_letter_code
_entity_poly.pdbx_strand_id
1 'polypeptide(L)'
;DKMYIGTTYGLCVMDIVTRKPEMIYANRKETQPFKQLFISTVFKDDRDILWLAHKQGLTAWDLKNDSLHWFDVNNGLCDNLINSITQDNHGNMWLATSNGLSILEVTPDTQEGVDFSFKNLSTRDGLPENHFNSHSACKLSSGDLLLGGTSGYTSINPNKLTEKSRPLAKVYFTNLTIGNQHIEVDSIYEGRKLL
;
A
#
# COMPACT_ATOMS: atom_id res chain seq x y z
N ASP A 1 0.38 -2.07 29.37
CA ASP A 1 0.85 -1.46 28.12
C ASP A 1 1.86 -2.38 27.46
N LYS A 2 1.76 -2.57 26.14
CA LYS A 2 2.63 -3.45 25.35
C LYS A 2 3.42 -2.65 24.33
N MET A 3 4.69 -3.00 24.14
CA MET A 3 5.55 -2.52 23.07
C MET A 3 5.74 -3.65 22.06
N TYR A 4 5.52 -3.34 20.78
CA TYR A 4 5.68 -4.27 19.66
C TYR A 4 6.99 -3.97 18.94
N ILE A 5 7.85 -4.97 18.80
CA ILE A 5 9.20 -4.81 18.28
C ILE A 5 9.43 -5.79 17.14
N GLY A 6 9.63 -5.25 15.92
CA GLY A 6 10.05 -6.06 14.77
C GLY A 6 11.49 -6.51 14.94
N THR A 7 11.76 -7.78 14.67
CA THR A 7 13.09 -8.37 14.75
C THR A 7 13.41 -9.21 13.53
N THR A 8 14.67 -9.62 13.40
CA THR A 8 15.09 -10.56 12.33
C THR A 8 14.47 -11.95 12.47
N TYR A 9 13.91 -12.27 13.63
CA TYR A 9 13.33 -13.58 13.94
C TYR A 9 11.82 -13.53 14.21
N GLY A 10 11.15 -12.43 13.85
CA GLY A 10 9.72 -12.26 14.02
C GLY A 10 9.36 -11.08 14.93
N LEU A 11 8.18 -11.13 15.53
CA LEU A 11 7.65 -10.10 16.41
C LEU A 11 7.95 -10.42 17.87
N CYS A 12 8.54 -9.44 18.58
CA CYS A 12 8.67 -9.46 20.01
C CYS A 12 7.63 -8.51 20.61
N VAL A 13 6.93 -8.96 21.64
CA VAL A 13 6.04 -8.12 22.46
C VAL A 13 6.63 -8.00 23.84
N MET A 14 6.79 -6.79 24.29
CA MET A 14 7.32 -6.51 25.62
C MET A 14 6.27 -5.78 26.46
N ASP A 15 6.01 -6.28 27.65
CA ASP A 15 5.23 -5.51 28.63
C ASP A 15 6.09 -4.37 29.17
N ILE A 16 5.59 -3.13 29.04
CA ILE A 16 6.36 -1.91 29.37
C ILE A 16 6.64 -1.81 30.87
N VAL A 17 5.73 -2.31 31.69
CA VAL A 17 5.83 -2.22 33.17
C VAL A 17 6.81 -3.26 33.71
N THR A 18 6.61 -4.51 33.33
CA THR A 18 7.44 -5.62 33.83
C THR A 18 8.74 -5.78 33.04
N ARG A 19 8.86 -5.16 31.87
CA ARG A 19 9.98 -5.25 30.92
C ARG A 19 10.29 -6.69 30.49
N LYS A 20 9.30 -7.58 30.58
CA LYS A 20 9.44 -8.97 30.14
C LYS A 20 9.12 -9.06 28.65
N PRO A 21 10.10 -9.46 27.82
CA PRO A 21 9.85 -9.71 26.40
C PRO A 21 9.24 -11.09 26.21
N GLU A 22 8.29 -11.19 25.30
CA GLU A 22 7.74 -12.43 24.79
C GLU A 22 7.91 -12.45 23.26
N MET A 23 8.59 -13.46 22.75
CA MET A 23 8.65 -13.67 21.33
C MET A 23 7.34 -14.33 20.89
N ILE A 24 6.59 -13.66 20.07
CA ILE A 24 5.41 -14.26 19.45
C ILE A 24 5.89 -15.18 18.32
N TYR A 25 6.25 -16.40 18.71
CA TYR A 25 6.43 -17.50 17.80
C TYR A 25 5.06 -18.11 17.48
N ALA A 26 4.92 -18.50 16.26
CA ALA A 26 3.75 -19.17 15.77
C ALA A 26 3.52 -20.56 16.38
N ASN A 27 3.18 -20.62 17.66
CA ASN A 27 2.53 -21.83 18.21
C ASN A 27 1.06 -21.95 17.77
N ARG A 28 0.49 -20.88 17.22
CA ARG A 28 -0.81 -20.89 16.56
C ARG A 28 -0.63 -21.30 15.12
N LYS A 29 -1.43 -22.22 14.61
CA LYS A 29 -1.41 -22.63 13.20
C LYS A 29 -1.55 -21.43 12.25
N GLU A 30 -2.29 -20.42 12.67
CA GLU A 30 -2.59 -19.19 11.94
C GLU A 30 -1.42 -18.20 11.91
N THR A 31 -0.51 -18.26 12.88
CA THR A 31 0.67 -17.39 12.97
C THR A 31 1.95 -18.02 12.41
N GLN A 32 1.86 -19.18 11.76
CA GLN A 32 2.99 -19.84 11.09
C GLN A 32 3.86 -18.89 10.24
N PRO A 33 3.30 -17.86 9.62
CA PRO A 33 4.07 -16.92 8.84
C PRO A 33 5.06 -16.06 9.65
N PHE A 34 4.83 -15.84 10.95
CA PHE A 34 5.76 -15.07 11.79
C PHE A 34 7.00 -15.82 12.24
N LYS A 35 7.03 -17.13 12.00
CA LYS A 35 8.18 -17.96 12.32
C LYS A 35 9.28 -17.69 11.31
N GLN A 36 10.35 -17.01 11.74
CA GLN A 36 11.51 -16.63 10.93
C GLN A 36 11.30 -15.49 9.91
N LEU A 37 10.23 -14.70 10.04
CA LEU A 37 10.06 -13.52 9.22
C LEU A 37 10.85 -12.33 9.80
N PHE A 38 11.76 -11.81 8.98
CA PHE A 38 12.35 -10.50 9.24
C PHE A 38 11.25 -9.44 9.15
N ILE A 39 10.85 -8.86 10.28
CA ILE A 39 9.91 -7.75 10.36
C ILE A 39 10.70 -6.46 10.30
N SER A 40 10.57 -5.74 9.19
CA SER A 40 11.29 -4.50 8.94
C SER A 40 10.62 -3.29 9.58
N THR A 41 9.29 -3.27 9.60
CA THR A 41 8.53 -2.12 10.11
C THR A 41 7.29 -2.62 10.87
N VAL A 42 7.02 -1.98 12.00
CA VAL A 42 5.83 -2.22 12.83
C VAL A 42 5.10 -0.90 12.98
N PHE A 43 3.80 -0.89 12.75
CA PHE A 43 2.94 0.25 12.96
C PHE A 43 1.63 -0.20 13.60
N LYS A 44 1.21 0.45 14.68
CA LYS A 44 -0.09 0.19 15.32
C LYS A 44 -1.01 1.36 15.01
N ASP A 45 -2.15 1.08 14.40
CA ASP A 45 -3.13 2.10 14.03
C ASP A 45 -4.15 2.40 15.15
N ASP A 46 -5.02 3.38 14.90
CA ASP A 46 -6.04 3.85 15.85
C ASP A 46 -7.15 2.82 16.09
N ARG A 47 -7.27 1.80 15.23
CA ARG A 47 -8.27 0.72 15.32
C ARG A 47 -7.79 -0.48 16.13
N ASP A 48 -6.55 -0.44 16.65
CA ASP A 48 -5.84 -1.56 17.25
C ASP A 48 -5.43 -2.66 16.25
N ILE A 49 -5.25 -2.29 14.97
CA ILE A 49 -4.62 -3.18 13.98
C ILE A 49 -3.11 -2.96 14.03
N LEU A 50 -2.37 -4.05 14.13
CA LEU A 50 -0.91 -4.06 14.07
C LEU A 50 -0.44 -4.43 12.67
N TRP A 51 0.22 -3.48 12.02
CA TRP A 51 0.73 -3.62 10.66
C TRP A 51 2.20 -4.03 10.71
N LEU A 52 2.51 -5.15 10.08
CA LEU A 52 3.84 -5.77 10.09
C LEU A 52 4.37 -5.88 8.67
N ALA A 53 5.36 -5.06 8.33
CA ALA A 53 6.04 -5.17 7.04
C ALA A 53 7.16 -6.22 7.11
N HIS A 54 7.25 -7.05 6.09
CA HIS A 54 8.25 -8.10 5.97
C HIS A 54 8.62 -8.33 4.49
N LYS A 55 9.60 -9.20 4.21
CA LYS A 55 10.09 -9.43 2.84
C LYS A 55 9.05 -9.96 1.85
N GLN A 56 7.96 -10.54 2.34
CA GLN A 56 6.89 -11.12 1.52
C GLN A 56 5.68 -10.21 1.37
N GLY A 57 5.72 -8.99 1.95
CA GLY A 57 4.62 -8.02 1.90
C GLY A 57 4.24 -7.48 3.27
N LEU A 58 2.94 -7.42 3.54
CA LEU A 58 2.33 -6.83 4.73
C LEU A 58 1.42 -7.84 5.42
N THR A 59 1.47 -7.83 6.75
CA THR A 59 0.46 -8.49 7.57
C THR A 59 -0.30 -7.43 8.39
N ALA A 60 -1.62 -7.49 8.37
CA ALA A 60 -2.47 -6.80 9.32
C ALA A 60 -2.96 -7.79 10.38
N TRP A 61 -2.66 -7.50 11.64
CA TRP A 61 -3.14 -8.27 12.77
C TRP A 61 -4.14 -7.45 13.58
N ASP A 62 -5.42 -7.80 13.48
CA ASP A 62 -6.45 -7.23 14.33
C ASP A 62 -6.28 -7.78 15.75
N LEU A 63 -5.83 -6.93 16.67
CA LEU A 63 -5.55 -7.30 18.05
C LEU A 63 -6.82 -7.54 18.88
N LYS A 64 -7.98 -7.06 18.41
CA LYS A 64 -9.27 -7.24 19.11
C LYS A 64 -9.91 -8.57 18.77
N ASN A 65 -9.92 -8.90 17.47
CA ASN A 65 -10.56 -10.11 16.96
C ASN A 65 -9.58 -11.28 16.79
N ASP A 66 -8.29 -11.01 17.00
CA ASP A 66 -7.19 -11.96 16.82
C ASP A 66 -7.17 -12.56 15.39
N SER A 67 -7.51 -11.74 14.39
CA SER A 67 -7.54 -12.13 12.98
C SER A 67 -6.35 -11.56 12.20
N LEU A 68 -5.90 -12.29 11.19
CA LEU A 68 -4.74 -11.97 10.37
C LEU A 68 -5.13 -11.84 8.90
N HIS A 69 -4.69 -10.75 8.27
CA HIS A 69 -4.83 -10.52 6.83
C HIS A 69 -3.45 -10.33 6.21
N TRP A 70 -3.26 -10.89 5.01
CA TRP A 70 -1.98 -10.91 4.30
C TRP A 70 -2.11 -10.19 2.98
N PHE A 71 -1.12 -9.36 2.68
CA PHE A 71 -1.09 -8.58 1.45
C PHE A 71 0.29 -8.69 0.80
N ASP A 72 0.28 -8.96 -0.49
CA ASP A 72 1.44 -8.97 -1.36
C ASP A 72 1.11 -8.34 -2.73
N VAL A 73 2.02 -8.41 -3.68
CA VAL A 73 1.80 -7.88 -5.03
C VAL A 73 0.66 -8.57 -5.78
N ASN A 74 0.28 -9.80 -5.41
CA ASN A 74 -0.80 -10.53 -6.07
C ASN A 74 -2.18 -10.04 -5.63
N ASN A 75 -2.27 -9.41 -4.46
CA ASN A 75 -3.53 -8.87 -3.92
C ASN A 75 -3.52 -7.36 -3.72
N GLY A 76 -2.64 -6.64 -4.42
CA GLY A 76 -2.80 -5.21 -4.59
C GLY A 76 -1.64 -4.32 -4.19
N LEU A 77 -0.61 -4.80 -3.48
CA LEU A 77 0.60 -4.01 -3.21
C LEU A 77 1.37 -3.69 -4.48
N CYS A 78 1.95 -2.49 -4.57
CA CYS A 78 2.85 -2.15 -5.68
C CYS A 78 4.21 -2.85 -5.59
N ASP A 79 4.65 -3.18 -4.37
CA ASP A 79 5.89 -3.94 -4.10
C ASP A 79 5.80 -4.60 -2.72
N ASN A 80 6.38 -5.79 -2.58
CA ASN A 80 6.46 -6.50 -1.30
C ASN A 80 7.43 -5.85 -0.29
N LEU A 81 8.42 -5.10 -0.76
CA LEU A 81 9.40 -4.44 0.10
C LEU A 81 8.87 -3.11 0.62
N ILE A 82 8.18 -3.16 1.74
CA ILE A 82 7.65 -1.99 2.43
C ILE A 82 8.72 -1.42 3.34
N ASN A 83 9.11 -0.18 3.08
CA ASN A 83 10.18 0.54 3.77
C ASN A 83 9.66 1.40 4.92
N SER A 84 8.46 1.99 4.77
CA SER A 84 7.84 2.82 5.79
C SER A 84 6.33 2.71 5.76
N ILE A 85 5.70 2.84 6.92
CA ILE A 85 4.25 2.83 7.10
C ILE A 85 3.84 4.09 7.86
N THR A 86 2.81 4.76 7.39
CA THR A 86 2.15 5.86 8.12
C THR A 86 0.64 5.81 7.87
N GLN A 87 -0.14 6.53 8.70
CA GLN A 87 -1.59 6.59 8.62
C GLN A 87 -2.03 8.04 8.36
N ASP A 88 -2.97 8.25 7.43
CA ASP A 88 -3.60 9.55 7.23
C ASP A 88 -4.71 9.83 8.25
N ASN A 89 -5.36 11.01 8.15
CA ASN A 89 -6.46 11.39 9.04
C ASN A 89 -7.79 10.69 8.72
N HIS A 90 -7.88 10.00 7.59
CA HIS A 90 -9.04 9.19 7.22
C HIS A 90 -8.90 7.72 7.65
N GLY A 91 -7.75 7.38 8.25
CA GLY A 91 -7.44 6.03 8.68
C GLY A 91 -6.84 5.14 7.59
N ASN A 92 -6.56 5.67 6.39
CA ASN A 92 -5.90 4.90 5.33
C ASN A 92 -4.42 4.69 5.66
N MET A 93 -3.90 3.52 5.31
CA MET A 93 -2.50 3.19 5.49
C MET A 93 -1.69 3.56 4.24
N TRP A 94 -0.61 4.27 4.44
CA TRP A 94 0.31 4.70 3.40
C TRP A 94 1.60 3.90 3.51
N LEU A 95 1.85 3.08 2.50
CA LEU A 95 2.90 2.08 2.47
C LEU A 95 3.95 2.52 1.45
N ALA A 96 5.01 3.16 1.92
CA ALA A 96 6.14 3.58 1.10
C ALA A 96 7.04 2.37 0.81
N THR A 97 7.21 2.05 -0.46
CA THR A 97 7.89 0.81 -0.90
C THR A 97 9.17 1.08 -1.66
N SER A 98 9.85 0.03 -2.10
CA SER A 98 11.00 0.13 -2.99
C SER A 98 10.62 0.45 -4.44
N ASN A 99 9.34 0.33 -4.81
CA ASN A 99 8.86 0.60 -6.17
C ASN A 99 7.47 1.24 -6.19
N GLY A 100 7.33 2.39 -5.58
CA GLY A 100 6.10 3.16 -5.54
C GLY A 100 5.49 3.26 -4.15
N LEU A 101 4.28 3.78 -4.09
CA LEU A 101 3.53 4.04 -2.88
C LEU A 101 2.17 3.34 -2.98
N SER A 102 1.86 2.46 -2.04
CA SER A 102 0.53 1.87 -1.91
C SER A 102 -0.27 2.60 -0.84
N ILE A 103 -1.49 2.96 -1.17
CA ILE A 103 -2.50 3.47 -0.25
C ILE A 103 -3.48 2.34 -0.02
N LEU A 104 -3.57 1.88 1.22
CA LEU A 104 -4.51 0.84 1.63
C LEU A 104 -5.68 1.52 2.34
N GLU A 105 -6.81 1.54 1.68
CA GLU A 105 -8.07 1.99 2.25
C GLU A 105 -8.65 0.87 3.09
N VAL A 106 -9.03 1.21 4.33
CA VAL A 106 -9.55 0.26 5.31
C VAL A 106 -10.95 0.72 5.67
N THR A 107 -11.95 0.05 5.13
CA THR A 107 -13.37 0.38 5.37
C THR A 107 -14.00 -0.63 6.32
N PRO A 108 -14.82 -0.19 7.29
CA PRO A 108 -15.59 -1.11 8.11
C PRO A 108 -16.57 -1.90 7.24
N ASP A 109 -16.49 -3.21 7.27
CA ASP A 109 -17.55 -4.06 6.70
C ASP A 109 -18.53 -4.43 7.80
N THR A 110 -19.82 -4.35 7.48
CA THR A 110 -20.92 -4.64 8.41
C THR A 110 -21.14 -6.15 8.62
N GLN A 111 -20.57 -7.01 7.79
CA GLN A 111 -20.78 -8.46 7.84
C GLN A 111 -19.54 -9.27 8.22
N GLU A 112 -18.33 -8.84 7.80
CA GLU A 112 -17.09 -9.58 8.00
C GLU A 112 -15.98 -8.81 8.72
N GLY A 113 -16.25 -7.59 9.21
CA GLY A 113 -15.32 -6.82 10.04
C GLY A 113 -14.62 -5.67 9.32
N VAL A 114 -13.75 -5.92 8.36
CA VAL A 114 -12.97 -4.87 7.67
C VAL A 114 -12.72 -5.27 6.23
N ASP A 115 -13.02 -4.37 5.29
CA ASP A 115 -12.67 -4.51 3.87
C ASP A 115 -11.42 -3.70 3.53
N PHE A 116 -10.63 -4.20 2.57
CA PHE A 116 -9.35 -3.63 2.19
C PHE A 116 -9.29 -3.40 0.68
N SER A 117 -8.96 -2.17 0.29
CA SER A 117 -8.72 -1.84 -1.11
C SER A 117 -7.41 -1.08 -1.30
N PHE A 118 -6.74 -1.31 -2.44
CA PHE A 118 -5.44 -0.70 -2.75
C PHE A 118 -5.54 0.31 -3.88
N LYS A 119 -4.85 1.44 -3.70
CA LYS A 119 -4.54 2.40 -4.75
C LYS A 119 -3.04 2.61 -4.78
N ASN A 120 -2.42 2.40 -5.93
CA ASN A 120 -0.98 2.52 -6.10
C ASN A 120 -0.62 3.80 -6.84
N LEU A 121 0.45 4.44 -6.40
CA LEU A 121 1.03 5.63 -7.03
C LEU A 121 2.49 5.37 -7.40
N SER A 122 2.88 5.92 -8.54
CA SER A 122 4.22 5.82 -9.09
C SER A 122 4.66 7.17 -9.70
N THR A 123 5.83 7.23 -10.29
CA THR A 123 6.28 8.40 -11.08
C THR A 123 5.33 8.73 -12.22
N ARG A 124 4.57 7.77 -12.76
CA ARG A 124 3.52 8.00 -13.77
C ARG A 124 2.32 8.76 -13.22
N ASP A 125 2.13 8.73 -11.89
CA ASP A 125 1.07 9.41 -11.18
C ASP A 125 1.51 10.74 -10.57
N GLY A 126 2.77 11.12 -10.81
CA GLY A 126 3.35 12.38 -10.37
C GLY A 126 4.21 12.31 -9.12
N LEU A 127 4.56 11.11 -8.65
CA LEU A 127 5.61 10.99 -7.63
C LEU A 127 6.97 11.41 -8.22
N PRO A 128 7.83 12.10 -7.46
CA PRO A 128 9.16 12.47 -7.94
C PRO A 128 10.07 11.27 -8.14
N GLU A 129 9.84 10.19 -7.40
CA GLU A 129 10.58 8.93 -7.45
C GLU A 129 9.71 7.76 -6.96
N ASN A 130 10.12 6.53 -7.28
CA ASN A 130 9.42 5.32 -6.82
C ASN A 130 10.07 4.70 -5.58
N HIS A 131 11.34 5.01 -5.29
CA HIS A 131 12.07 4.38 -4.21
C HIS A 131 12.04 5.23 -2.94
N PHE A 132 11.48 4.69 -1.87
CA PHE A 132 11.42 5.34 -0.57
C PHE A 132 12.38 4.68 0.42
N ASN A 133 12.90 5.47 1.35
CA ASN A 133 13.84 5.00 2.36
C ASN A 133 13.13 4.33 3.53
N SER A 134 13.84 3.43 4.20
CA SER A 134 13.31 2.76 5.39
C SER A 134 13.12 3.74 6.54
N HIS A 135 12.01 3.57 7.28
CA HIS A 135 11.66 4.36 8.48
C HIS A 135 11.61 5.88 8.25
N SER A 136 11.33 6.32 7.03
CA SER A 136 11.36 7.72 6.63
C SER A 136 9.99 8.31 6.29
N ALA A 137 8.95 7.84 6.95
CA ALA A 137 7.59 8.36 6.81
C ALA A 137 7.10 8.98 8.11
N CYS A 138 6.45 10.14 8.01
CA CYS A 138 5.75 10.74 9.14
C CYS A 138 4.52 11.53 8.70
N LYS A 139 3.56 11.69 9.60
CA LYS A 139 2.40 12.56 9.44
C LYS A 139 2.64 13.85 10.22
N LEU A 140 2.47 14.98 9.56
CA LEU A 140 2.54 16.29 10.17
C LEU A 140 1.23 16.64 10.89
N SER A 141 1.29 17.62 11.79
CA SER A 141 0.10 18.17 12.46
C SER A 141 -0.92 18.79 11.47
N SER A 142 -0.47 19.22 10.29
CA SER A 142 -1.33 19.68 9.19
C SER A 142 -2.15 18.54 8.54
N GLY A 143 -1.79 17.28 8.79
CA GLY A 143 -2.33 16.11 8.09
C GLY A 143 -1.57 15.73 6.82
N ASP A 144 -0.59 16.53 6.41
CA ASP A 144 0.29 16.18 5.29
C ASP A 144 1.22 15.04 5.68
N LEU A 145 1.54 14.17 4.71
CA LEU A 145 2.47 13.08 4.88
C LEU A 145 3.81 13.44 4.26
N LEU A 146 4.89 13.22 4.99
CA LEU A 146 6.26 13.33 4.48
C LEU A 146 6.85 11.93 4.32
N LEU A 147 7.37 11.65 3.13
CA LEU A 147 7.98 10.37 2.77
C LEU A 147 9.39 10.65 2.25
N GLY A 148 10.40 10.14 2.93
CA GLY A 148 11.79 10.29 2.51
C GLY A 148 12.13 9.32 1.38
N GLY A 149 12.82 9.84 0.37
CA GLY A 149 13.31 9.09 -0.77
C GLY A 149 14.81 9.28 -0.97
N THR A 150 15.34 8.75 -2.07
CA THR A 150 16.78 8.82 -2.39
C THR A 150 17.23 10.21 -2.78
N SER A 151 16.33 11.03 -3.35
CA SER A 151 16.62 12.37 -3.86
C SER A 151 16.10 13.50 -2.96
N GLY A 152 15.55 13.15 -1.79
CA GLY A 152 14.97 14.11 -0.86
C GLY A 152 13.72 13.58 -0.18
N TYR A 153 12.68 14.40 -0.12
CA TYR A 153 11.40 13.97 0.46
C TYR A 153 10.23 14.34 -0.45
N THR A 154 9.18 13.55 -0.37
CA THR A 154 7.89 13.81 -1.01
C THR A 154 6.90 14.27 0.05
N SER A 155 6.25 15.42 -0.16
CA SER A 155 5.16 15.89 0.68
C SER A 155 3.83 15.66 -0.04
N ILE A 156 2.91 14.94 0.61
CA ILE A 156 1.62 14.59 0.04
C ILE A 156 0.50 15.05 0.98
N ASN A 157 -0.48 15.76 0.43
CA ASN A 157 -1.71 16.05 1.13
C ASN A 157 -2.77 14.99 0.72
N PRO A 158 -3.17 14.07 1.62
CA PRO A 158 -4.13 13.02 1.29
C PRO A 158 -5.46 13.55 0.75
N ASN A 159 -5.95 14.68 1.28
CA ASN A 159 -7.22 15.27 0.87
C ASN A 159 -7.22 15.73 -0.60
N LYS A 160 -6.07 16.16 -1.12
CA LYS A 160 -5.98 16.62 -2.52
C LYS A 160 -5.94 15.48 -3.54
N LEU A 161 -5.70 14.23 -3.12
CA LEU A 161 -5.71 13.06 -4.00
C LEU A 161 -7.12 12.56 -4.29
N THR A 162 -8.07 12.82 -3.41
CA THR A 162 -9.48 12.44 -3.58
C THR A 162 -10.25 13.41 -4.48
N GLU A 163 -9.79 14.67 -4.60
CA GLU A 163 -10.49 15.72 -5.35
C GLU A 163 -10.26 15.68 -6.88
N LYS A 164 -9.26 14.97 -7.37
CA LYS A 164 -9.03 14.83 -8.81
C LYS A 164 -9.68 13.55 -9.35
N SER A 165 -10.98 13.62 -9.62
CA SER A 165 -11.52 12.86 -10.74
C SER A 165 -10.77 13.34 -12.00
N ARG A 166 -9.76 12.59 -12.45
CA ARG A 166 -9.11 12.86 -13.75
C ARG A 166 -10.25 12.89 -14.77
N PRO A 167 -10.40 13.94 -15.57
CA PRO A 167 -11.36 13.88 -16.65
C PRO A 167 -11.03 12.63 -17.47
N LEU A 168 -12.04 11.82 -17.75
CA LEU A 168 -11.87 10.62 -18.57
C LEU A 168 -11.07 11.02 -19.82
N ALA A 169 -9.89 10.45 -19.97
CA ALA A 169 -9.06 10.72 -21.13
C ALA A 169 -9.89 10.30 -22.37
N LYS A 170 -10.15 11.26 -23.26
CA LYS A 170 -10.79 10.93 -24.54
C LYS A 170 -9.79 10.15 -25.36
N VAL A 171 -10.15 8.93 -25.70
CA VAL A 171 -9.37 8.10 -26.61
C VAL A 171 -9.77 8.47 -28.03
N TYR A 172 -8.80 8.84 -28.85
CA TYR A 172 -9.00 9.10 -30.27
C TYR A 172 -8.17 8.09 -31.07
N PHE A 173 -8.80 7.47 -32.06
CA PHE A 173 -8.06 6.73 -33.06
C PHE A 173 -7.42 7.74 -34.00
N THR A 174 -6.10 7.83 -34.04
CA THR A 174 -5.35 8.76 -34.88
C THR A 174 -4.93 8.12 -36.20
N ASN A 175 -4.96 6.80 -36.29
CA ASN A 175 -4.58 6.06 -37.50
C ASN A 175 -5.24 4.67 -37.49
N LEU A 176 -5.74 4.24 -38.62
CA LEU A 176 -6.24 2.90 -38.90
C LEU A 176 -5.51 2.31 -40.09
N THR A 177 -4.95 1.11 -39.91
CA THR A 177 -4.25 0.40 -41.01
C THR A 177 -4.84 -1.00 -41.13
N ILE A 178 -5.22 -1.39 -42.34
CA ILE A 178 -5.70 -2.73 -42.66
C ILE A 178 -4.81 -3.30 -43.76
N GLY A 179 -4.16 -4.45 -43.51
CA GLY A 179 -3.28 -5.11 -44.51
C GLY A 179 -2.13 -4.21 -44.98
N ASN A 180 -1.49 -3.44 -44.09
CA ASN A 180 -0.45 -2.43 -44.38
C ASN A 180 -0.92 -1.22 -45.20
N GLN A 181 -2.23 -1.05 -45.47
CA GLN A 181 -2.76 0.14 -46.10
C GLN A 181 -3.35 1.09 -45.07
N HIS A 182 -2.97 2.35 -45.18
CA HIS A 182 -3.56 3.41 -44.36
C HIS A 182 -5.00 3.68 -44.82
N ILE A 183 -5.92 3.69 -43.88
CA ILE A 183 -7.34 3.91 -44.12
C ILE A 183 -7.71 5.30 -43.61
N GLU A 184 -8.17 6.16 -44.52
CA GLU A 184 -8.67 7.49 -44.14
C GLU A 184 -10.11 7.42 -43.63
N VAL A 185 -10.48 8.43 -42.84
CA VAL A 185 -11.87 8.60 -42.36
C VAL A 185 -12.79 8.70 -43.59
N ASP A 186 -13.96 8.06 -43.55
CA ASP A 186 -14.92 7.95 -44.64
C ASP A 186 -14.52 7.02 -45.81
N SER A 187 -13.41 6.27 -45.67
CA SER A 187 -13.02 5.28 -46.68
C SER A 187 -14.02 4.11 -46.74
N ILE A 188 -14.16 3.56 -47.96
CA ILE A 188 -14.92 2.32 -48.17
C ILE A 188 -13.93 1.15 -48.20
N TYR A 189 -14.06 0.21 -47.30
CA TYR A 189 -13.30 -1.03 -47.29
C TYR A 189 -14.24 -2.22 -47.42
N GLU A 190 -14.01 -3.08 -48.41
CA GLU A 190 -14.88 -4.23 -48.76
C GLU A 190 -16.37 -3.86 -48.87
N GLY A 191 -16.65 -2.70 -49.48
CA GLY A 191 -18.02 -2.23 -49.68
C GLY A 191 -18.74 -1.69 -48.49
N ARG A 192 -18.05 -1.52 -47.36
CA ARG A 192 -18.57 -0.90 -46.10
C ARG A 192 -17.85 0.38 -45.80
N LYS A 193 -18.61 1.41 -45.48
CA LYS A 193 -18.05 2.67 -44.98
C LYS A 193 -17.46 2.42 -43.60
N LEU A 194 -16.17 2.77 -43.42
CA LEU A 194 -15.48 2.71 -42.11
C LEU A 194 -15.56 4.09 -41.50
N LEU A 195 -16.38 4.23 -40.45
CA LEU A 195 -16.61 5.42 -39.61
C LEU A 195 -17.07 6.66 -40.32
#